data_156b0cfe33a994e1075515879506b69f
#
_entry.id   156b0cfe33a994e1075515879506b69f
#
_cell.length_a   1.000
_cell.length_b   1.000
_cell.length_c   1.000
_cell.angle_alpha   90.00
_cell.angle_beta   90.00
_cell.angle_gamma   90.00
#
_symmetry.space_group_name_H-M   'P 1'
#
loop_
_entity.id
_entity.type
_entity.pdbx_description
1 polymer ?
#
loop_
_entity_poly.entity_id
_entity_poly.type
_entity_poly.pdbx_seq_one_letter_code
_entity_poly.pdbx_strand_id
1 'polypeptide(L)' 'MTELAAAWTEITALAAVRDRALRLVATHPLRAADAMQLAAALVAVSDRPAGHEFVCSDARLRVAAEREGFTVLPAS' A
#
# COMPACT_ATOMS: atom_id res chain seq x y z
N MET A 1 15.95 -6.84 -24.82
CA MET A 1 16.12 -7.61 -23.59
C MET A 1 15.63 -6.87 -22.36
N THR A 2 15.69 -5.52 -22.36
CA THR A 2 15.15 -4.71 -21.29
C THR A 2 13.65 -4.90 -21.06
N GLU A 3 12.90 -5.16 -22.14
CA GLU A 3 11.45 -5.35 -22.04
C GLU A 3 11.07 -6.59 -21.22
N LEU A 4 11.80 -7.68 -21.38
CA LEU A 4 11.52 -8.91 -20.63
C LEU A 4 11.83 -8.72 -19.14
N ALA A 5 12.92 -8.05 -18.83
CA ALA A 5 13.29 -7.76 -17.44
C ALA A 5 12.28 -6.81 -16.78
N ALA A 6 11.81 -5.78 -17.51
CA ALA A 6 10.81 -4.84 -17.00
C ALA A 6 9.48 -5.55 -16.74
N ALA A 7 9.03 -6.40 -17.66
CA ALA A 7 7.78 -7.17 -17.50
C ALA A 7 7.86 -8.10 -16.29
N TRP A 8 8.98 -8.76 -16.09
CA TRP A 8 9.20 -9.63 -14.93
C TRP A 8 9.14 -8.85 -13.62
N THR A 9 9.76 -7.67 -13.58
CA THR A 9 9.75 -6.79 -12.41
C THR A 9 8.33 -6.33 -12.09
N GLU A 10 7.55 -5.96 -13.11
CA GLU A 10 6.15 -5.54 -12.94
C GLU A 10 5.29 -6.67 -12.38
N ILE A 11 5.45 -7.89 -12.88
CA ILE A 11 4.72 -9.05 -12.39
C ILE A 11 5.07 -9.32 -10.92
N THR A 12 6.34 -9.24 -10.56
CA THR A 12 6.81 -9.46 -9.20
C THR A 12 6.25 -8.40 -8.25
N ALA A 13 6.28 -7.13 -8.68
CA ALA A 13 5.74 -6.03 -7.88
C ALA A 13 4.23 -6.18 -7.68
N LEU A 14 3.50 -6.57 -8.71
CA LEU A 14 2.06 -6.78 -8.62
C LEU A 14 1.72 -7.92 -7.65
N ALA A 15 2.48 -9.01 -7.70
CA ALA A 15 2.30 -10.11 -6.77
C ALA A 15 2.54 -9.68 -5.32
N ALA A 16 3.58 -8.87 -5.08
CA ALA A 16 3.87 -8.34 -3.75
C ALA A 16 2.73 -7.44 -3.24
N VAL A 17 2.20 -6.59 -4.11
CA VAL A 17 1.05 -5.73 -3.76
C VAL A 17 -0.17 -6.57 -3.40
N ARG A 18 -0.46 -7.59 -4.20
CA ARG A 18 -1.59 -8.48 -3.96
C ARG A 18 -1.47 -9.21 -2.63
N ASP A 19 -0.30 -9.77 -2.33
CA ASP A 19 -0.05 -10.46 -1.08
C ASP A 19 -0.21 -9.53 0.11
N ARG A 20 0.32 -8.32 0.00
CA ARG A 20 0.19 -7.32 1.05
C ARG A 20 -1.26 -6.91 1.26
N ALA A 21 -2.02 -6.75 0.17
CA ALA A 21 -3.43 -6.38 0.25
C ALA A 21 -4.25 -7.44 1.00
N LEU A 22 -3.97 -8.71 0.79
CA LEU A 22 -4.63 -9.80 1.50
C LEU A 22 -4.39 -9.72 3.00
N ARG A 23 -3.18 -9.37 3.42
CA ARG A 23 -2.86 -9.17 4.84
C ARG A 23 -3.61 -7.97 5.41
N LEU A 24 -3.70 -6.90 4.65
CA LEU A 24 -4.35 -5.67 5.10
C LEU A 24 -5.85 -5.88 5.32
N VAL A 25 -6.54 -6.61 4.44
CA VAL A 25 -7.97 -6.88 4.64
C VAL A 25 -8.22 -7.81 5.82
N ALA A 26 -7.25 -8.61 6.20
CA ALA A 26 -7.34 -9.45 7.39
C ALA A 26 -7.13 -8.67 8.69
N THR A 27 -6.41 -7.54 8.62
CA THR A 27 -6.01 -6.75 9.79
C THR A 27 -6.88 -5.52 9.98
N HIS A 28 -7.35 -4.91 8.89
CA HIS A 28 -8.09 -3.65 8.91
C HIS A 28 -9.45 -3.80 8.22
N PRO A 29 -10.46 -3.02 8.64
CA PRO A 29 -11.78 -3.06 8.00
C PRO A 29 -11.77 -2.25 6.69
N LEU A 30 -11.06 -2.75 5.69
CA LEU A 30 -10.88 -2.10 4.40
C LEU A 30 -11.59 -2.86 3.29
N ARG A 31 -12.04 -2.10 2.29
CA ARG A 31 -12.49 -2.68 1.02
C ARG A 31 -11.26 -3.13 0.22
N ALA A 32 -11.47 -4.06 -0.71
CA ALA A 32 -10.37 -4.58 -1.53
C ALA A 32 -9.61 -3.47 -2.27
N ALA A 33 -10.32 -2.50 -2.86
CA ALA A 33 -9.68 -1.39 -3.57
C ALA A 33 -8.80 -0.55 -2.65
N ASP A 34 -9.26 -0.27 -1.42
CA ASP A 34 -8.49 0.50 -0.45
C ASP A 34 -7.28 -0.29 0.04
N ALA A 35 -7.44 -1.58 0.26
CA ALA A 35 -6.35 -2.47 0.65
C ALA A 35 -5.27 -2.52 -0.43
N MET A 36 -5.66 -2.58 -1.71
CA MET A 36 -4.72 -2.55 -2.82
C MET A 36 -3.96 -1.24 -2.89
N GLN A 37 -4.64 -0.13 -2.67
CA GLN A 37 -4.03 1.20 -2.67
C GLN A 37 -2.98 1.32 -1.55
N LEU A 38 -3.33 0.93 -0.33
CA LEU A 38 -2.41 0.96 0.79
C LEU A 38 -1.26 -0.04 0.60
N ALA A 39 -1.55 -1.22 0.07
CA ALA A 39 -0.54 -2.22 -0.22
C ALA A 39 0.49 -1.71 -1.22
N ALA A 40 0.04 -1.03 -2.28
CA ALA A 40 0.93 -0.45 -3.28
C ALA A 40 1.87 0.58 -2.64
N ALA A 41 1.35 1.41 -1.73
CA ALA A 41 2.15 2.40 -1.02
C ALA A 41 3.20 1.70 -0.13
N LEU A 42 2.82 0.66 0.60
CA LEU A 42 3.75 -0.08 1.45
C LEU A 42 4.85 -0.76 0.65
N VAL A 43 4.50 -1.37 -0.47
CA VAL A 43 5.50 -1.99 -1.35
C VAL A 43 6.45 -0.94 -1.91
N ALA A 44 5.92 0.23 -2.31
CA ALA A 44 6.73 1.33 -2.86
C ALA A 44 7.78 1.82 -1.87
N VAL A 45 7.49 1.79 -0.57
CA VAL A 45 8.43 2.22 0.47
C VAL A 45 9.14 1.05 1.14
N SER A 46 9.08 -0.14 0.54
CA SER A 46 9.72 -1.37 1.04
C SER A 46 9.33 -1.70 2.47
N ASP A 47 8.05 -1.54 2.79
CA ASP A 47 7.49 -1.75 4.13
C ASP A 47 8.13 -0.88 5.22
N ARG A 48 8.64 0.29 4.84
CA ARG A 48 9.22 1.28 5.76
C ARG A 48 8.47 2.60 5.63
N PRO A 49 7.23 2.69 6.12
CA PRO A 49 6.41 3.89 5.93
C PRO A 49 6.85 5.10 6.77
N ALA A 50 7.68 4.91 7.78
CA ALA A 50 8.13 6.01 8.63
C ALA A 50 8.77 7.13 7.80
N GLY A 51 8.30 8.35 7.99
CA GLY A 51 8.77 9.50 7.22
C GLY A 51 8.12 9.66 5.86
N HIS A 52 7.25 8.77 5.44
CA HIS A 52 6.51 8.86 4.19
C HIS A 52 5.07 9.29 4.42
N GLU A 53 4.51 10.00 3.45
CA GLU A 53 3.17 10.53 3.52
C GLU A 53 2.20 9.70 2.68
N PHE A 54 0.99 9.56 3.17
CA PHE A 54 -0.11 8.89 2.47
C PHE A 54 -1.29 9.85 2.42
N VAL A 55 -1.72 10.22 1.23
CA VAL A 55 -2.80 11.20 1.05
C VAL A 55 -4.12 10.47 0.81
N CYS A 56 -5.06 10.64 1.72
CA CYS A 56 -6.40 10.12 1.52
C CYS A 56 -7.40 10.81 2.44
N SER A 57 -8.67 10.81 2.05
CA SER A 57 -9.75 11.41 2.84
C SER A 57 -10.70 10.39 3.45
N ASP A 58 -10.62 9.14 3.06
CA ASP A 58 -11.48 8.08 3.60
C ASP A 58 -11.05 7.73 5.02
N ALA A 59 -12.00 7.80 5.97
CA ALA A 59 -11.70 7.62 7.38
C ALA A 59 -11.08 6.27 7.71
N ARG A 60 -11.58 5.19 7.13
CA ARG A 60 -11.07 3.84 7.41
C ARG A 60 -9.67 3.65 6.85
N LEU A 61 -9.45 4.13 5.63
CA LEU A 61 -8.13 4.03 5.00
C LEU A 61 -7.11 4.89 5.75
N ARG A 62 -7.51 6.08 6.22
CA ARG A 62 -6.64 6.94 7.03
C ARG A 62 -6.17 6.23 8.29
N VAL A 63 -7.09 5.60 9.01
CA VAL A 63 -6.74 4.87 10.24
C VAL A 63 -5.79 3.73 9.93
N ALA A 64 -6.06 2.96 8.88
CA ALA A 64 -5.21 1.85 8.50
C ALA A 64 -3.81 2.33 8.11
N ALA A 65 -3.70 3.39 7.31
CA ALA A 65 -2.41 3.95 6.90
C ALA A 65 -1.61 4.44 8.10
N GLU A 66 -2.25 5.12 9.05
CA GLU A 66 -1.59 5.57 10.28
C GLU A 66 -1.08 4.40 11.10
N ARG A 67 -1.87 3.34 11.24
CA ARG A 67 -1.46 2.14 11.99
C ARG A 67 -0.31 1.42 11.31
N GLU A 68 -0.22 1.51 9.98
CA GLU A 68 0.91 0.94 9.25
C GLU A 68 2.17 1.80 9.37
N GLY A 69 2.06 3.04 9.81
CA GLY A 69 3.20 3.91 10.07
C GLY A 69 3.35 5.11 9.17
N PHE A 70 2.41 5.34 8.24
CA PHE A 70 2.43 6.52 7.38
C PHE A 70 1.99 7.77 8.13
N THR A 71 2.49 8.91 7.70
CA THR A 71 1.94 10.20 8.04
C THR A 71 0.81 10.48 7.07
N VAL A 72 -0.43 10.56 7.55
CA VAL A 72 -1.59 10.70 6.68
C VAL A 72 -1.94 12.17 6.49
N LEU A 73 -2.13 12.56 5.23
CA LEU A 73 -2.50 13.91 4.84
C LEU A 73 -3.87 13.91 4.12
N PRO A 74 -4.60 15.01 4.17
CA PRO A 74 -4.35 16.18 5.03
C PRO A 74 -4.47 15.83 6.51
N ALA A 75 -3.73 16.55 7.34
CA ALA A 75 -3.89 16.43 8.78
C ALA A 75 -5.28 16.97 9.11
N SER A 76 -6.09 16.18 9.78
CA SER A 76 -7.49 16.52 10.01
C SER A 76 -7.70 17.72 10.93
#